data_fd99a91407d5c3179a6922acec6449a9
#
_entry.id   fd99a91407d5c3179a6922acec6449a9
#
_cell.length_a   1.000
_cell.length_b   1.000
_cell.length_c   1.000
_cell.angle_alpha   90.00
_cell.angle_beta   90.00
_cell.angle_gamma   90.00
#
_symmetry.space_group_name_H-M   'P 1'
#
loop_
_entity.id
_entity.type
_entity.pdbx_description
1 polymer ?
#
loop_
_entity_poly.entity_id
_entity_poly.type
_entity_poly.pdbx_seq_one_letter_code
_entity_poly.pdbx_strand_id
1 'polypeptide(L)'
;PGVGKSLPANFVREVLDGLRVSPYKDGQEKLQETDKLLGTERTKSPVTLAPDDCSVERLINLMSTNTSSFFYTPPGGDKPVEVAHSSMCACVSEELATLFREKQNVLVQWLNGAYNCGTFKRETEKHKKQVIKNMCLNLLGCAVPKWIAKNINEDLLDTGFAARTLFIWGEKARFKIGILRPDDSKKHLMSEITEHLKKLAQLTGQVVWTKEAEEWYEDWCINKSHIHLNPNRRLASYYERKRIHLLKVAMNVHFGYSTEMTLELSDFKQALKLLNQLEIDMHLALADVEKQPIHKVRDIILELLAEKKDVTVKTIRLHCFDYGGKNPDEVITGALDHLLSIDAITNSSVDGKNYHYNLTKREEA
;
A
#
# COMPACT_ATOMS: atom_id res chain seq x y z
N PRO A 1 -10.43 -10.47 10.92
CA PRO A 1 -9.90 -11.75 11.38
C PRO A 1 -10.44 -12.88 10.51
N GLY A 2 -9.58 -13.86 10.15
CA GLY A 2 -10.02 -15.07 9.45
C GLY A 2 -10.07 -15.02 7.92
N VAL A 3 -9.67 -13.93 7.27
CA VAL A 3 -9.63 -13.83 5.80
C VAL A 3 -8.38 -14.49 5.20
N GLY A 4 -7.44 -14.94 6.03
CA GLY A 4 -6.17 -15.54 5.56
C GLY A 4 -5.20 -14.53 4.96
N LYS A 5 -5.25 -13.26 5.37
CA LYS A 5 -4.40 -12.17 4.85
C LYS A 5 -2.90 -12.42 5.01
N SER A 6 -2.49 -13.17 6.04
CA SER A 6 -1.07 -13.52 6.27
C SER A 6 -0.55 -14.59 5.30
N LEU A 7 -1.42 -15.39 4.67
CA LEU A 7 -1.00 -16.44 3.74
C LEU A 7 -0.21 -15.90 2.54
N PRO A 8 -0.65 -14.86 1.83
CA PRO A 8 0.14 -14.28 0.74
C PRO A 8 1.48 -13.72 1.21
N ALA A 9 1.51 -13.07 2.39
CA ALA A 9 2.73 -12.52 2.95
C ALA A 9 3.75 -13.63 3.28
N ASN A 10 3.31 -14.68 3.94
CA ASN A 10 4.17 -15.83 4.29
C ASN A 10 4.65 -16.58 3.05
N PHE A 11 3.77 -16.74 2.03
CA PHE A 11 4.16 -17.34 0.77
C PHE A 11 5.28 -16.53 0.08
N VAL A 12 5.14 -15.20 0.00
CA VAL A 12 6.18 -14.34 -0.61
C VAL A 12 7.49 -14.44 0.17
N ARG A 13 7.44 -14.48 1.50
CA ARG A 13 8.65 -14.66 2.33
C ARG A 13 9.32 -16.01 2.06
N GLU A 14 8.56 -17.10 2.06
CA GLU A 14 9.07 -18.45 1.77
C GLU A 14 9.76 -18.50 0.41
N VAL A 15 9.17 -17.89 -0.61
CA VAL A 15 9.75 -17.78 -1.95
C VAL A 15 11.05 -16.98 -1.95
N LEU A 16 11.06 -15.81 -1.30
CA LEU A 16 12.24 -14.93 -1.27
C LEU A 16 13.38 -15.52 -0.42
N ASP A 17 13.05 -16.27 0.64
CA ASP A 17 14.06 -17.02 1.40
C ASP A 17 14.69 -18.13 0.56
N GLY A 18 13.94 -18.78 -0.33
CA GLY A 18 14.44 -19.75 -1.28
C GLY A 18 15.43 -19.18 -2.32
N LEU A 19 15.43 -17.85 -2.51
CA LEU A 19 16.40 -17.17 -3.38
C LEU A 19 17.76 -16.92 -2.72
N ARG A 20 17.90 -17.16 -1.41
CA ARG A 20 19.16 -16.98 -0.70
C ARG A 20 20.16 -18.01 -1.19
N VAL A 21 21.26 -17.55 -1.75
CA VAL A 21 22.35 -18.40 -2.18
C VAL A 21 23.38 -18.47 -1.05
N SER A 22 23.74 -19.67 -0.61
CA SER A 22 24.85 -19.84 0.31
C SER A 22 26.12 -19.28 -0.35
N PRO A 23 26.90 -18.42 0.31
CA PRO A 23 28.15 -17.91 -0.24
C PRO A 23 29.24 -19.00 -0.35
N TYR A 24 28.97 -20.19 0.16
CA TYR A 24 29.90 -21.31 0.16
C TYR A 24 29.61 -22.21 -1.03
N LYS A 25 30.62 -22.34 -1.94
CA LYS A 25 30.66 -23.42 -2.93
C LYS A 25 30.80 -24.73 -2.18
N ASP A 26 30.09 -25.76 -2.64
CA ASP A 26 30.19 -27.12 -2.11
C ASP A 26 31.66 -27.50 -1.81
N GLY A 27 31.95 -27.80 -0.57
CA GLY A 27 33.23 -28.35 -0.12
C GLY A 27 34.17 -27.45 0.68
N GLN A 28 33.83 -26.18 0.96
CA GLN A 28 34.62 -25.33 1.86
C GLN A 28 33.81 -24.89 3.10
N GLU A 29 33.46 -25.85 3.92
CA GLU A 29 32.94 -25.59 5.27
C GLU A 29 34.11 -25.25 6.23
N LYS A 30 34.51 -23.99 6.25
CA LYS A 30 35.12 -23.39 7.45
C LYS A 30 34.35 -22.10 7.78
N LEU A 31 33.23 -22.28 8.40
CA LEU A 31 32.59 -21.22 9.16
C LEU A 31 33.57 -20.72 10.23
N GLN A 32 33.96 -19.46 10.18
CA GLN A 32 34.58 -18.83 11.35
C GLN A 32 33.56 -18.87 12.48
N GLU A 33 33.95 -19.40 13.64
CA GLU A 33 33.07 -19.54 14.82
C GLU A 33 32.38 -18.24 15.24
N THR A 34 32.96 -17.09 14.88
CA THR A 34 32.39 -15.75 15.08
C THR A 34 31.12 -15.49 14.27
N ASP A 35 30.95 -16.05 13.08
CA ASP A 35 29.75 -15.85 12.25
C ASP A 35 28.57 -16.71 12.75
N LYS A 36 28.86 -17.85 13.36
CA LYS A 36 27.85 -18.70 14.02
C LYS A 36 27.28 -18.06 15.28
N LEU A 37 28.10 -17.34 16.07
CA LEU A 37 27.69 -16.69 17.33
C LEU A 37 26.83 -15.43 17.09
N LEU A 38 26.97 -14.78 15.93
CA LEU A 38 26.24 -13.56 15.58
C LEU A 38 24.96 -13.81 14.75
N GLY A 39 24.69 -15.07 14.34
CA GLY A 39 23.53 -15.40 13.51
C GLY A 39 23.55 -14.71 12.13
N THR A 40 24.70 -14.18 11.73
CA THR A 40 24.88 -13.50 10.45
C THR A 40 25.45 -14.46 9.40
N GLU A 41 24.67 -15.45 9.02
CA GLU A 41 24.91 -16.10 7.74
C GLU A 41 24.76 -15.05 6.63
N ARG A 42 25.87 -14.62 6.07
CA ARG A 42 25.89 -13.72 4.91
C ARG A 42 25.45 -14.46 3.64
N THR A 43 24.22 -14.95 3.64
CA THR A 43 23.59 -15.40 2.40
C THR A 43 23.29 -14.16 1.56
N LYS A 44 23.96 -13.99 0.43
CA LYS A 44 23.61 -12.95 -0.54
C LYS A 44 22.28 -13.33 -1.17
N SER A 45 21.21 -12.69 -0.74
CA SER A 45 19.96 -12.70 -1.48
C SER A 45 20.04 -11.66 -2.60
N PRO A 46 19.55 -11.95 -3.82
CA PRO A 46 19.40 -10.95 -4.86
C PRO A 46 18.39 -9.85 -4.46
N VAL A 47 17.56 -10.12 -3.47
CA VAL A 47 16.55 -9.20 -2.95
C VAL A 47 16.82 -8.95 -1.47
N THR A 48 16.91 -7.69 -1.08
CA THR A 48 17.04 -7.30 0.33
C THR A 48 15.67 -7.19 0.95
N LEU A 49 15.41 -7.98 1.98
CA LEU A 49 14.19 -7.90 2.78
C LEU A 49 14.37 -6.92 3.94
N ALA A 50 13.38 -6.07 4.17
CA ALA A 50 13.31 -5.28 5.38
C ALA A 50 12.99 -6.20 6.59
N PRO A 51 13.50 -5.90 7.80
CA PRO A 51 13.05 -6.54 9.00
C PRO A 51 11.53 -6.34 9.23
N ASP A 52 10.90 -7.28 9.91
CA ASP A 52 9.46 -7.23 10.20
C ASP A 52 9.05 -6.02 11.04
N ASP A 53 9.91 -5.63 11.97
CA ASP A 53 9.75 -4.44 12.80
C ASP A 53 10.99 -3.56 12.63
N CYS A 54 10.81 -2.42 11.97
CA CYS A 54 11.89 -1.45 11.80
C CYS A 54 11.34 -0.03 11.65
N SER A 55 12.13 0.93 12.12
CA SER A 55 11.80 2.34 11.96
C SER A 55 12.03 2.82 10.51
N VAL A 56 11.40 3.94 10.16
CA VAL A 56 11.59 4.59 8.84
C VAL A 56 13.07 4.92 8.61
N GLU A 57 13.78 5.38 9.65
CA GLU A 57 15.21 5.66 9.57
C GLU A 57 16.01 4.41 9.24
N ARG A 58 15.65 3.27 9.81
CA ARG A 58 16.31 1.99 9.52
C ARG A 58 16.07 1.56 8.08
N LEU A 59 14.87 1.73 7.54
CA LEU A 59 14.56 1.46 6.13
C LEU A 59 15.39 2.33 5.20
N ILE A 60 15.46 3.63 5.45
CA ILE A 60 16.26 4.57 4.68
C ILE A 60 17.74 4.16 4.72
N ASN A 61 18.25 3.81 5.90
CA ASN A 61 19.63 3.37 6.05
C ASN A 61 19.91 2.07 5.30
N LEU A 62 19.02 1.08 5.40
CA LEU A 62 19.15 -0.19 4.66
C LEU A 62 19.24 0.06 3.16
N MET A 63 18.37 0.89 2.60
CA MET A 63 18.41 1.19 1.16
C MET A 63 19.66 2.00 0.78
N SER A 64 20.10 2.93 1.61
CA SER A 64 21.30 3.73 1.31
C SER A 64 22.58 2.90 1.32
N THR A 65 22.60 1.81 2.08
CA THR A 65 23.74 0.87 2.17
C THR A 65 23.64 -0.30 1.18
N ASN A 66 22.45 -0.58 0.64
CA ASN A 66 22.19 -1.66 -0.29
C ASN A 66 22.17 -1.16 -1.74
N THR A 67 23.28 -0.57 -2.19
CA THR A 67 23.41 -0.09 -3.56
C THR A 67 24.15 -1.11 -4.40
N SER A 68 23.58 -1.43 -5.55
CA SER A 68 24.19 -2.26 -6.61
C SER A 68 24.27 -1.44 -7.89
N SER A 69 25.09 -1.88 -8.83
CA SER A 69 25.15 -1.30 -10.16
C SER A 69 25.22 -2.39 -11.23
N PHE A 70 24.71 -2.07 -12.39
CA PHE A 70 24.86 -2.87 -13.59
C PHE A 70 25.20 -1.99 -14.78
N PHE A 71 25.76 -2.59 -15.80
CA PHE A 71 26.08 -1.93 -17.06
C PHE A 71 25.12 -2.40 -18.14
N TYR A 72 24.60 -1.47 -18.92
CA TYR A 72 23.86 -1.80 -20.14
C TYR A 72 24.15 -0.79 -21.24
N THR A 73 24.02 -1.19 -22.48
CA THR A 73 24.14 -0.31 -23.63
C THR A 73 22.73 0.16 -24.04
N PRO A 74 22.41 1.46 -23.90
CA PRO A 74 21.12 1.98 -24.33
C PRO A 74 20.89 1.74 -25.83
N PRO A 75 19.63 1.59 -26.27
CA PRO A 75 19.33 1.54 -27.71
C PRO A 75 19.88 2.77 -28.44
N GLY A 76 20.68 2.53 -29.51
CA GLY A 76 21.36 3.59 -30.27
C GLY A 76 22.61 4.18 -29.61
N GLY A 77 23.05 3.66 -28.48
CA GLY A 77 24.28 4.06 -27.81
C GLY A 77 25.44 3.11 -28.14
N ASP A 78 26.66 3.67 -28.27
CA ASP A 78 27.88 2.88 -28.59
C ASP A 78 28.64 2.41 -27.35
N LYS A 79 28.27 2.91 -26.16
CA LYS A 79 29.01 2.63 -24.92
C LYS A 79 28.09 2.15 -23.81
N PRO A 80 28.55 1.18 -22.98
CA PRO A 80 27.82 0.77 -21.80
C PRO A 80 27.77 1.90 -20.78
N VAL A 81 26.60 2.07 -20.17
CA VAL A 81 26.34 3.03 -19.11
C VAL A 81 26.16 2.28 -17.80
N GLU A 82 26.82 2.75 -16.74
CA GLU A 82 26.60 2.22 -15.40
C GLU A 82 25.35 2.83 -14.76
N VAL A 83 24.46 1.96 -14.30
CA VAL A 83 23.28 2.36 -13.54
C VAL A 83 23.38 1.84 -12.12
N ALA A 84 23.56 2.74 -11.17
CA ALA A 84 23.51 2.41 -9.76
C ALA A 84 22.04 2.47 -9.26
N HIS A 85 21.64 1.47 -8.52
CA HIS A 85 20.28 1.38 -7.97
C HIS A 85 20.27 0.79 -6.55
N SER A 86 19.22 1.07 -5.80
CA SER A 86 18.97 0.48 -4.50
C SER A 86 17.65 -0.29 -4.53
N SER A 87 17.71 -1.60 -4.42
CA SER A 87 16.56 -2.48 -4.43
C SER A 87 16.27 -3.03 -3.06
N MET A 88 15.01 -2.96 -2.65
CA MET A 88 14.53 -3.60 -1.44
C MET A 88 13.09 -4.07 -1.63
N CYS A 89 12.80 -5.32 -1.29
CA CYS A 89 11.45 -5.76 -1.03
C CYS A 89 11.14 -5.43 0.43
N ALA A 90 10.62 -4.23 0.66
CA ALA A 90 10.24 -3.84 2.01
C ALA A 90 8.91 -4.48 2.40
N CYS A 91 8.82 -4.88 3.63
CA CYS A 91 7.58 -5.20 4.29
C CYS A 91 6.69 -6.18 3.53
N VAL A 92 7.11 -7.39 3.54
CA VAL A 92 6.17 -8.49 3.57
C VAL A 92 5.61 -8.52 4.99
N SER A 93 4.82 -7.53 5.38
CA SER A 93 4.34 -7.39 6.76
C SER A 93 2.94 -7.94 6.91
N GLU A 94 2.76 -8.85 7.84
CA GLU A 94 1.45 -9.34 8.25
C GLU A 94 0.61 -8.25 8.92
N GLU A 95 1.27 -7.24 9.50
CA GLU A 95 0.64 -6.07 10.09
C GLU A 95 1.32 -4.79 9.65
N LEU A 96 0.71 -4.08 8.70
CA LEU A 96 1.18 -2.78 8.23
C LEU A 96 1.32 -1.76 9.38
N ALA A 97 0.61 -1.99 10.47
CA ALA A 97 0.68 -1.20 11.70
C ALA A 97 2.10 -1.04 12.25
N THR A 98 2.94 -2.05 12.12
CA THR A 98 4.31 -2.01 12.62
C THR A 98 5.17 -0.97 11.92
N LEU A 99 4.95 -0.80 10.61
CA LEU A 99 5.67 0.18 9.80
C LEU A 99 5.19 1.63 10.04
N PHE A 100 3.90 1.81 10.37
CA PHE A 100 3.27 3.12 10.53
C PHE A 100 3.20 3.61 11.99
N ARG A 101 3.97 3.03 12.92
CA ARG A 101 3.93 3.40 14.35
C ARG A 101 4.37 4.84 14.61
N GLU A 102 5.44 5.28 13.95
CA GLU A 102 6.03 6.59 14.19
C GLU A 102 6.31 7.32 12.87
N LYS A 103 6.25 8.67 12.93
CA LYS A 103 6.64 9.53 11.81
C LYS A 103 5.94 9.21 10.48
N GLN A 104 4.64 8.93 10.53
CA GLN A 104 3.83 8.55 9.37
C GLN A 104 4.03 9.48 8.17
N ASN A 105 4.07 10.79 8.37
CA ASN A 105 4.26 11.76 7.29
C ASN A 105 5.61 11.58 6.58
N VAL A 106 6.68 11.31 7.33
CA VAL A 106 8.02 11.07 6.75
C VAL A 106 8.02 9.78 5.95
N LEU A 107 7.40 8.73 6.48
CA LEU A 107 7.27 7.45 5.77
C LEU A 107 6.49 7.62 4.46
N VAL A 108 5.34 8.29 4.49
CA VAL A 108 4.49 8.50 3.31
C VAL A 108 5.19 9.34 2.26
N GLN A 109 5.85 10.42 2.64
CA GLN A 109 6.66 11.23 1.71
C GLN A 109 7.75 10.40 1.06
N TRP A 110 8.44 9.57 1.83
CA TRP A 110 9.48 8.69 1.32
C TRP A 110 8.93 7.61 0.39
N LEU A 111 7.82 6.94 0.73
CA LEU A 111 7.13 5.97 -0.13
C LEU A 111 6.66 6.60 -1.44
N ASN A 112 6.13 7.82 -1.38
CA ASN A 112 5.71 8.57 -2.57
C ASN A 112 6.90 8.89 -3.50
N GLY A 113 8.07 9.20 -2.93
CA GLY A 113 9.31 9.39 -3.69
C GLY A 113 9.82 8.08 -4.29
N ALA A 114 9.77 7.00 -3.52
CA ALA A 114 10.21 5.68 -3.96
C ALA A 114 9.37 5.11 -5.11
N TYR A 115 8.08 5.41 -5.16
CA TYR A 115 7.18 4.98 -6.24
C TYR A 115 7.65 5.44 -7.63
N ASN A 116 8.28 6.60 -7.72
CA ASN A 116 8.81 7.15 -8.97
C ASN A 116 10.21 6.63 -9.33
N CYS A 117 10.77 5.70 -8.55
CA CYS A 117 12.11 5.14 -8.73
C CYS A 117 13.23 6.20 -8.80
N GLY A 118 13.01 7.36 -8.17
CA GLY A 118 13.94 8.49 -8.21
C GLY A 118 15.11 8.35 -7.25
N THR A 119 15.96 9.37 -7.21
CA THR A 119 17.06 9.46 -6.25
C THR A 119 16.62 10.25 -5.04
N PHE A 120 16.76 9.67 -3.84
CA PHE A 120 16.48 10.31 -2.58
C PHE A 120 17.78 10.77 -1.92
N LYS A 121 17.79 12.00 -1.43
CA LYS A 121 18.93 12.59 -0.69
C LYS A 121 18.43 13.10 0.65
N ARG A 122 19.09 12.70 1.71
CA ARG A 122 18.81 13.18 3.07
C ARG A 122 20.11 13.56 3.77
N GLU A 123 20.07 14.65 4.48
CA GLU A 123 21.15 15.09 5.36
C GLU A 123 20.54 15.62 6.65
N THR A 124 20.99 15.15 7.80
CA THR A 124 20.55 15.61 9.12
C THR A 124 21.74 15.65 10.06
N GLU A 125 21.67 16.44 11.12
CA GLU A 125 22.75 16.51 12.13
C GLU A 125 23.13 15.14 12.71
N LYS A 126 22.16 14.26 12.90
CA LYS A 126 22.36 12.90 13.43
C LYS A 126 22.81 11.89 12.39
N HIS A 127 22.52 12.13 11.13
CA HIS A 127 22.83 11.20 10.05
C HIS A 127 23.67 11.91 9.01
N LYS A 128 24.83 11.33 8.71
CA LYS A 128 25.66 11.76 7.59
C LYS A 128 24.81 11.71 6.32
N LYS A 129 25.24 12.42 5.29
CA LYS A 129 24.61 12.44 3.98
C LYS A 129 24.27 11.04 3.49
N GLN A 130 22.98 10.77 3.34
CA GLN A 130 22.44 9.50 2.81
C GLN A 130 21.93 9.76 1.39
N VAL A 131 22.35 8.93 0.46
CA VAL A 131 21.92 8.98 -0.94
C VAL A 131 21.42 7.61 -1.34
N ILE A 132 20.17 7.53 -1.81
CA ILE A 132 19.57 6.32 -2.36
C ILE A 132 19.35 6.61 -3.84
N LYS A 133 20.07 5.90 -4.72
CA LYS A 133 20.01 6.10 -6.16
C LYS A 133 18.96 5.19 -6.78
N ASN A 134 18.14 5.71 -7.68
CA ASN A 134 17.17 4.95 -8.46
C ASN A 134 16.41 3.92 -7.60
N MET A 135 15.68 4.42 -6.62
CA MET A 135 15.00 3.58 -5.61
C MET A 135 14.08 2.56 -6.26
N CYS A 136 14.22 1.30 -5.89
CA CYS A 136 13.27 0.25 -6.22
C CYS A 136 12.74 -0.37 -4.92
N LEU A 137 11.58 0.09 -4.48
CA LEU A 137 10.93 -0.34 -3.27
C LEU A 137 9.63 -1.05 -3.59
N ASN A 138 9.50 -2.28 -3.11
CA ASN A 138 8.26 -3.04 -3.17
C ASN A 138 7.69 -3.17 -1.75
N LEU A 139 6.42 -2.89 -1.58
CA LEU A 139 5.72 -2.95 -0.32
C LEU A 139 4.49 -3.85 -0.45
N LEU A 140 4.47 -4.94 0.33
CA LEU A 140 3.31 -5.77 0.54
C LEU A 140 2.94 -5.70 2.02
N GLY A 141 1.83 -5.05 2.34
CA GLY A 141 1.36 -4.89 3.70
C GLY A 141 -0.05 -5.39 3.90
N CYS A 142 -0.28 -6.10 4.99
CA CYS A 142 -1.61 -6.52 5.40
C CYS A 142 -2.12 -5.61 6.51
N ALA A 143 -3.39 -5.22 6.44
CA ALA A 143 -4.04 -4.41 7.44
C ALA A 143 -5.48 -4.85 7.67
N VAL A 144 -6.04 -4.48 8.80
CA VAL A 144 -7.49 -4.56 9.02
C VAL A 144 -8.13 -3.21 8.70
N PRO A 145 -9.36 -3.17 8.15
CA PRO A 145 -10.02 -1.92 7.76
C PRO A 145 -10.06 -0.86 8.86
N LYS A 146 -10.39 -1.27 10.09
CA LYS A 146 -10.39 -0.37 11.26
C LYS A 146 -9.04 0.30 11.52
N TRP A 147 -7.94 -0.41 11.24
CA TRP A 147 -6.62 0.18 11.38
C TRP A 147 -6.37 1.22 10.28
N ILE A 148 -6.72 0.90 9.04
CA ILE A 148 -6.63 1.84 7.91
C ILE A 148 -7.41 3.12 8.24
N ALA A 149 -8.67 2.98 8.64
CA ALA A 149 -9.54 4.09 9.01
C ALA A 149 -8.98 4.98 10.14
N LYS A 150 -8.27 4.39 11.09
CA LYS A 150 -7.70 5.12 12.25
C LYS A 150 -6.39 5.84 11.92
N ASN A 151 -5.59 5.28 11.02
CA ASN A 151 -4.21 5.71 10.82
C ASN A 151 -3.95 6.36 9.46
N ILE A 152 -4.80 6.14 8.48
CA ILE A 152 -4.78 6.83 7.20
C ILE A 152 -5.91 7.85 7.23
N ASN A 153 -5.55 9.13 7.44
CA ASN A 153 -6.49 10.24 7.42
C ASN A 153 -6.61 10.85 6.01
N GLU A 154 -7.54 11.79 5.81
CA GLU A 154 -7.74 12.50 4.55
C GLU A 154 -6.44 13.15 4.07
N ASP A 155 -5.66 13.78 4.95
CA ASP A 155 -4.40 14.42 4.59
C ASP A 155 -3.42 13.42 3.96
N LEU A 156 -3.36 12.18 4.48
CA LEU A 156 -2.51 11.12 3.93
C LEU A 156 -3.04 10.59 2.59
N LEU A 157 -4.36 10.58 2.39
CA LEU A 157 -4.95 10.27 1.08
C LEU A 157 -4.61 11.35 0.06
N ASP A 158 -4.75 12.61 0.44
CA ASP A 158 -4.50 13.77 -0.41
C ASP A 158 -3.00 13.98 -0.71
N THR A 159 -2.09 13.53 0.17
CA THR A 159 -0.64 13.54 -0.09
C THR A 159 -0.20 12.60 -1.22
N GLY A 160 -1.14 11.87 -1.82
CA GLY A 160 -0.90 11.00 -2.96
C GLY A 160 -0.44 9.59 -2.58
N PHE A 161 -0.50 9.18 -1.31
CA PHE A 161 -0.22 7.81 -0.89
C PHE A 161 -1.25 6.83 -1.48
N ALA A 162 -2.54 7.15 -1.38
CA ALA A 162 -3.60 6.33 -1.94
C ALA A 162 -3.50 6.24 -3.47
N ALA A 163 -3.07 7.32 -4.13
CA ALA A 163 -2.83 7.33 -5.57
C ALA A 163 -1.74 6.35 -6.04
N ARG A 164 -0.86 5.93 -5.14
CA ARG A 164 0.30 5.07 -5.41
C ARG A 164 0.20 3.68 -4.80
N THR A 165 -0.92 3.39 -4.14
CA THR A 165 -1.15 2.13 -3.42
C THR A 165 -2.32 1.39 -4.06
N LEU A 166 -2.14 0.11 -4.33
CA LEU A 166 -3.21 -0.79 -4.75
C LEU A 166 -3.81 -1.42 -3.48
N PHE A 167 -5.03 -1.01 -3.13
CA PHE A 167 -5.75 -1.56 -1.98
C PHE A 167 -6.57 -2.78 -2.43
N ILE A 168 -6.23 -3.94 -1.89
CA ILE A 168 -6.93 -5.19 -2.19
C ILE A 168 -7.87 -5.50 -1.03
N TRP A 169 -9.17 -5.48 -1.31
CA TRP A 169 -10.19 -5.85 -0.34
C TRP A 169 -10.42 -7.35 -0.31
N GLY A 170 -10.56 -7.91 0.88
CA GLY A 170 -10.94 -9.30 1.08
C GLY A 170 -11.91 -9.42 2.25
N GLU A 171 -13.15 -9.80 1.97
CA GLU A 171 -14.19 -9.93 3.00
C GLU A 171 -14.16 -11.29 3.68
N LYS A 172 -14.05 -12.36 2.90
CA LYS A 172 -14.09 -13.76 3.38
C LYS A 172 -12.99 -14.59 2.76
N ALA A 173 -12.49 -15.56 3.52
CA ALA A 173 -11.60 -16.57 2.95
C ALA A 173 -12.35 -17.35 1.85
N ARG A 174 -11.72 -17.44 0.68
CA ARG A 174 -12.30 -18.16 -0.47
C ARG A 174 -12.47 -19.65 -0.19
N PHE A 175 -11.57 -20.20 0.62
CA PHE A 175 -11.57 -21.58 1.01
C PHE A 175 -11.39 -21.71 2.52
N LYS A 176 -12.14 -22.64 3.13
CA LYS A 176 -11.92 -23.03 4.53
C LYS A 176 -11.13 -24.33 4.51
N ILE A 177 -9.90 -24.27 5.01
CA ILE A 177 -9.03 -25.45 5.13
C ILE A 177 -9.07 -25.89 6.59
N GLY A 178 -9.58 -27.09 6.87
CA GLY A 178 -9.67 -27.60 8.23
C GLY A 178 -8.30 -28.06 8.77
N ILE A 179 -7.56 -28.81 7.98
CA ILE A 179 -6.23 -29.33 8.34
C ILE A 179 -5.29 -29.08 7.18
N LEU A 180 -4.21 -28.33 7.46
CA LEU A 180 -3.09 -28.16 6.53
C LEU A 180 -2.26 -29.44 6.53
N ARG A 181 -2.30 -30.17 5.43
CA ARG A 181 -1.43 -31.34 5.21
C ARG A 181 -0.24 -30.93 4.36
N PRO A 182 0.95 -31.51 4.59
CA PRO A 182 2.08 -31.35 3.66
C PRO A 182 1.64 -31.80 2.27
N ASP A 183 1.94 -31.00 1.27
CA ASP A 183 1.59 -31.24 -0.13
C ASP A 183 2.88 -31.18 -0.95
N ASP A 184 3.27 -32.33 -1.52
CA ASP A 184 4.49 -32.41 -2.32
C ASP A 184 4.36 -31.63 -3.65
N SER A 185 3.13 -31.46 -4.16
CA SER A 185 2.89 -30.60 -5.33
C SER A 185 3.25 -29.12 -5.03
N LYS A 186 3.03 -28.65 -3.81
CA LYS A 186 3.44 -27.33 -3.37
C LYS A 186 4.97 -27.18 -3.39
N LYS A 187 5.73 -28.20 -2.97
CA LYS A 187 7.18 -28.16 -2.96
C LYS A 187 7.74 -28.04 -4.38
N HIS A 188 7.17 -28.81 -5.31
CA HIS A 188 7.55 -28.75 -6.73
C HIS A 188 7.29 -27.34 -7.30
N LEU A 189 6.09 -26.81 -7.10
CA LEU A 189 5.74 -25.45 -7.54
C LEU A 189 6.66 -24.38 -6.94
N MET A 190 6.99 -24.49 -5.64
CA MET A 190 7.91 -23.58 -4.99
C MET A 190 9.30 -23.62 -5.60
N SER A 191 9.79 -24.82 -5.97
CA SER A 191 11.06 -24.98 -6.66
C SER A 191 11.06 -24.34 -8.04
N GLU A 192 10.00 -24.55 -8.83
CA GLU A 192 9.85 -23.94 -10.15
C GLU A 192 9.81 -22.40 -10.08
N ILE A 193 9.03 -21.85 -9.14
CA ILE A 193 8.97 -20.39 -8.91
C ILE A 193 10.35 -19.86 -8.53
N THR A 194 11.05 -20.54 -7.62
CA THR A 194 12.37 -20.12 -7.16
C THR A 194 13.38 -20.13 -8.31
N GLU A 195 13.39 -21.15 -9.15
CA GLU A 195 14.28 -21.22 -10.32
C GLU A 195 13.93 -20.15 -11.36
N HIS A 196 12.66 -19.86 -11.59
CA HIS A 196 12.25 -18.77 -12.47
C HIS A 196 12.74 -17.41 -11.94
N LEU A 197 12.55 -17.15 -10.65
CA LEU A 197 13.01 -15.90 -10.02
C LEU A 197 14.54 -15.76 -10.02
N LYS A 198 15.28 -16.86 -9.89
CA LYS A 198 16.75 -16.83 -10.06
C LYS A 198 17.16 -16.36 -11.45
N LYS A 199 16.44 -16.80 -12.49
CA LYS A 199 16.68 -16.33 -13.88
C LYS A 199 16.35 -14.84 -13.99
N LEU A 200 15.21 -14.40 -13.46
CA LEU A 200 14.82 -12.98 -13.46
C LEU A 200 15.86 -12.10 -12.74
N ALA A 201 16.43 -12.58 -11.64
CA ALA A 201 17.44 -11.83 -10.88
C ALA A 201 18.75 -11.59 -11.67
N GLN A 202 18.96 -12.27 -12.77
CA GLN A 202 20.12 -12.09 -13.65
C GLN A 202 19.84 -11.12 -14.80
N LEU A 203 18.57 -10.75 -15.03
CA LEU A 203 18.22 -9.85 -16.12
C LEU A 203 18.67 -8.42 -15.79
N THR A 204 19.31 -7.81 -16.76
CA THR A 204 19.73 -6.40 -16.68
C THR A 204 19.51 -5.74 -18.04
N GLY A 205 19.11 -4.48 -18.02
CA GLY A 205 18.91 -3.72 -19.24
C GLY A 205 17.56 -3.00 -19.27
N GLN A 206 17.19 -2.58 -20.47
CA GLN A 206 15.95 -1.87 -20.71
C GLN A 206 14.87 -2.86 -21.16
N VAL A 207 13.72 -2.80 -20.51
CA VAL A 207 12.49 -3.46 -21.00
C VAL A 207 11.94 -2.64 -22.15
N VAL A 208 11.70 -3.29 -23.28
CA VAL A 208 11.09 -2.68 -24.47
C VAL A 208 9.69 -3.23 -24.67
N TRP A 209 8.94 -2.64 -25.59
CA TRP A 209 7.58 -3.06 -25.92
C TRP A 209 7.48 -3.44 -27.38
N THR A 210 6.58 -4.35 -27.71
CA THR A 210 6.20 -4.55 -29.11
C THR A 210 5.48 -3.31 -29.62
N LYS A 211 5.60 -3.04 -30.92
CA LYS A 211 4.92 -1.90 -31.54
C LYS A 211 3.40 -1.92 -31.31
N GLU A 212 2.81 -3.10 -31.37
CA GLU A 212 1.37 -3.29 -31.11
C GLU A 212 1.01 -2.92 -29.65
N ALA A 213 1.85 -3.27 -28.67
CA ALA A 213 1.66 -2.91 -27.27
C ALA A 213 1.77 -1.40 -27.06
N GLU A 214 2.72 -0.75 -27.72
CA GLU A 214 2.97 0.69 -27.64
C GLU A 214 1.79 1.48 -28.21
N GLU A 215 1.34 1.16 -29.43
CA GLU A 215 0.18 1.78 -30.09
C GLU A 215 -1.10 1.61 -29.25
N TRP A 216 -1.33 0.40 -28.71
CA TRP A 216 -2.49 0.15 -27.86
C TRP A 216 -2.46 0.93 -26.54
N TYR A 217 -1.28 0.99 -25.90
CA TYR A 217 -1.14 1.72 -24.62
C TYR A 217 -1.34 3.20 -24.81
N GLU A 218 -0.81 3.79 -25.91
CA GLU A 218 -1.00 5.18 -26.26
C GLU A 218 -2.48 5.49 -26.50
N ASP A 219 -3.18 4.69 -27.34
CA ASP A 219 -4.62 4.84 -27.57
C ASP A 219 -5.42 4.75 -26.26
N TRP A 220 -5.06 3.76 -25.42
CA TRP A 220 -5.73 3.60 -24.14
C TRP A 220 -5.50 4.81 -23.22
N CYS A 221 -4.28 5.32 -23.13
CA CYS A 221 -3.97 6.49 -22.31
C CYS A 221 -4.72 7.74 -22.75
N ILE A 222 -4.84 7.98 -24.06
CA ILE A 222 -5.49 9.17 -24.62
C ILE A 222 -7.01 9.06 -24.56
N ASN A 223 -7.56 7.93 -25.00
CA ASN A 223 -8.99 7.83 -25.29
C ASN A 223 -9.80 7.07 -24.24
N LYS A 224 -9.19 6.24 -23.39
CA LYS A 224 -9.91 5.30 -22.51
C LYS A 224 -9.50 5.35 -21.05
N SER A 225 -8.39 6.00 -20.69
CA SER A 225 -7.88 6.01 -19.31
C SER A 225 -8.82 6.70 -18.32
N HIS A 226 -9.67 7.61 -18.80
CA HIS A 226 -10.67 8.33 -18.02
C HIS A 226 -11.98 7.51 -17.82
N ILE A 227 -12.14 6.38 -18.51
CA ILE A 227 -13.31 5.52 -18.39
C ILE A 227 -13.08 4.56 -17.22
N HIS A 228 -13.85 4.71 -16.16
CA HIS A 228 -13.77 3.89 -14.96
C HIS A 228 -15.00 3.02 -14.80
N LEU A 229 -14.80 1.73 -14.47
CA LEU A 229 -15.91 0.78 -14.28
C LEU A 229 -16.77 1.14 -13.06
N ASN A 230 -16.14 1.67 -12.03
CA ASN A 230 -16.81 2.10 -10.81
C ASN A 230 -16.24 3.48 -10.37
N PRO A 231 -16.69 4.58 -10.99
CA PRO A 231 -16.19 5.90 -10.66
C PRO A 231 -16.54 6.24 -9.21
N ASN A 232 -15.51 6.38 -8.40
CA ASN A 232 -15.64 6.72 -6.98
C ASN A 232 -14.72 7.90 -6.66
N ARG A 233 -15.28 8.96 -6.07
CA ARG A 233 -14.52 10.19 -5.73
C ARG A 233 -13.31 9.89 -4.84
N ARG A 234 -13.40 8.89 -3.97
CA ARG A 234 -12.31 8.46 -3.08
C ARG A 234 -11.12 7.89 -3.84
N LEU A 235 -11.34 7.38 -5.03
CA LEU A 235 -10.32 6.82 -5.91
C LEU A 235 -9.85 7.80 -6.98
N ALA A 236 -10.28 9.05 -6.97
CA ALA A 236 -9.93 10.04 -7.99
C ALA A 236 -8.42 10.14 -8.19
N SER A 237 -7.65 10.27 -7.11
CA SER A 237 -6.19 10.35 -7.16
C SER A 237 -5.52 9.06 -7.67
N TYR A 238 -6.14 7.91 -7.44
CA TYR A 238 -5.70 6.64 -8.00
C TYR A 238 -5.93 6.59 -9.52
N TYR A 239 -7.09 7.04 -9.99
CA TYR A 239 -7.41 7.04 -11.43
C TYR A 239 -6.44 7.92 -12.23
N GLU A 240 -5.99 9.05 -11.69
CA GLU A 240 -4.96 9.90 -12.28
C GLU A 240 -3.65 9.16 -12.55
N ARG A 241 -3.36 8.11 -11.75
CA ARG A 241 -2.14 7.31 -11.84
C ARG A 241 -2.35 5.92 -12.43
N LYS A 242 -3.58 5.56 -12.78
CA LYS A 242 -3.93 4.22 -13.29
C LYS A 242 -3.04 3.81 -14.47
N ARG A 243 -2.67 4.75 -15.35
CA ARG A 243 -1.74 4.51 -16.47
C ARG A 243 -0.37 3.99 -16.00
N ILE A 244 0.17 4.53 -14.89
CA ILE A 244 1.46 4.08 -14.35
C ILE A 244 1.30 2.74 -13.63
N HIS A 245 0.17 2.53 -12.94
CA HIS A 245 -0.14 1.22 -12.38
C HIS A 245 -0.26 0.16 -13.46
N LEU A 246 -0.94 0.47 -14.56
CA LEU A 246 -1.08 -0.45 -15.69
C LEU A 246 0.29 -0.92 -16.21
N LEU A 247 1.22 0.02 -16.41
CA LEU A 247 2.58 -0.31 -16.83
C LEU A 247 3.31 -1.20 -15.83
N LYS A 248 3.29 -0.82 -14.54
CA LYS A 248 3.95 -1.61 -13.48
C LYS A 248 3.34 -3.01 -13.34
N VAL A 249 2.02 -3.13 -13.43
CA VAL A 249 1.33 -4.43 -13.34
C VAL A 249 1.59 -5.25 -14.60
N ALA A 250 1.65 -4.64 -15.80
CA ALA A 250 1.99 -5.35 -17.03
C ALA A 250 3.40 -5.95 -16.96
N MET A 251 4.39 -5.21 -16.43
CA MET A 251 5.73 -5.79 -16.15
C MET A 251 5.66 -6.98 -15.20
N ASN A 252 4.91 -6.87 -14.10
CA ASN A 252 4.77 -7.97 -13.14
C ASN A 252 4.07 -9.19 -13.75
N VAL A 253 3.07 -8.98 -14.60
CA VAL A 253 2.38 -10.04 -15.33
C VAL A 253 3.35 -10.75 -16.27
N HIS A 254 4.07 -9.99 -17.10
CA HIS A 254 5.05 -10.53 -18.05
C HIS A 254 6.12 -11.35 -17.36
N PHE A 255 6.82 -10.78 -16.40
CA PHE A 255 7.89 -11.46 -15.67
C PHE A 255 7.39 -12.58 -14.72
N GLY A 256 6.09 -12.71 -14.53
CA GLY A 256 5.48 -13.85 -13.85
C GLY A 256 5.57 -15.16 -14.65
N TYR A 257 5.77 -15.11 -15.98
CA TYR A 257 5.84 -16.29 -16.84
C TYR A 257 6.95 -16.25 -17.89
N SER A 258 7.58 -15.10 -18.13
CA SER A 258 8.62 -14.91 -19.16
C SER A 258 9.89 -14.33 -18.55
N THR A 259 11.02 -14.58 -19.22
CA THR A 259 12.32 -13.95 -18.95
C THR A 259 12.75 -13.02 -20.07
N GLU A 260 11.93 -12.83 -21.08
CA GLU A 260 12.19 -11.91 -22.18
C GLU A 260 12.08 -10.46 -21.71
N MET A 261 12.86 -9.57 -22.34
CA MET A 261 12.85 -8.14 -21.98
C MET A 261 11.88 -7.33 -22.85
N THR A 262 10.90 -7.99 -23.48
CA THR A 262 9.94 -7.36 -24.40
C THR A 262 8.52 -7.60 -23.93
N LEU A 263 7.82 -6.55 -23.54
CA LEU A 263 6.40 -6.63 -23.18
C LEU A 263 5.51 -6.71 -24.42
N GLU A 264 4.53 -7.58 -24.36
CA GLU A 264 3.55 -7.81 -25.40
C GLU A 264 2.20 -7.16 -25.06
N LEU A 265 1.33 -6.99 -26.08
CA LEU A 265 -0.04 -6.48 -25.89
C LEU A 265 -0.86 -7.32 -24.91
N SER A 266 -0.64 -8.64 -24.88
CA SER A 266 -1.28 -9.57 -23.95
C SER A 266 -1.03 -9.21 -22.49
N ASP A 267 0.18 -8.73 -22.15
CA ASP A 267 0.57 -8.34 -20.80
C ASP A 267 -0.24 -7.14 -20.31
N PHE A 268 -0.37 -6.12 -21.16
CA PHE A 268 -1.17 -4.93 -20.87
C PHE A 268 -2.65 -5.23 -20.71
N LYS A 269 -3.22 -6.07 -21.60
CA LYS A 269 -4.63 -6.49 -21.51
C LYS A 269 -4.90 -7.27 -20.22
N GLN A 270 -4.00 -8.18 -19.86
CA GLN A 270 -4.12 -8.94 -18.62
C GLN A 270 -3.96 -8.04 -17.38
N ALA A 271 -3.01 -7.12 -17.40
CA ALA A 271 -2.81 -6.14 -16.33
C ALA A 271 -4.05 -5.24 -16.15
N LEU A 272 -4.64 -4.74 -17.24
CA LEU A 272 -5.86 -3.93 -17.18
C LEU A 272 -7.03 -4.74 -16.60
N LYS A 273 -7.16 -6.01 -16.99
CA LYS A 273 -8.18 -6.89 -16.40
C LYS A 273 -8.01 -7.05 -14.90
N LEU A 274 -6.78 -7.25 -14.41
CA LEU A 274 -6.48 -7.35 -12.97
C LEU A 274 -6.80 -6.05 -12.23
N LEU A 275 -6.40 -4.89 -12.77
CA LEU A 275 -6.70 -3.59 -12.17
C LEU A 275 -8.21 -3.34 -12.11
N ASN A 276 -8.94 -3.64 -13.19
CA ASN A 276 -10.40 -3.50 -13.22
C ASN A 276 -11.10 -4.38 -12.19
N GLN A 277 -10.62 -5.62 -11.99
CA GLN A 277 -11.15 -6.51 -10.95
C GLN A 277 -10.89 -5.98 -9.55
N LEU A 278 -9.71 -5.42 -9.31
CA LEU A 278 -9.33 -4.83 -8.02
C LEU A 278 -10.18 -3.59 -7.71
N GLU A 279 -10.46 -2.75 -8.71
CA GLU A 279 -11.23 -1.51 -8.55
C GLU A 279 -12.66 -1.72 -8.07
N ILE A 280 -13.27 -2.88 -8.36
CA ILE A 280 -14.65 -3.19 -7.97
C ILE A 280 -14.82 -3.00 -6.45
N ASP A 281 -13.89 -3.54 -5.66
CA ASP A 281 -13.97 -3.56 -4.20
C ASP A 281 -12.96 -2.65 -3.51
N MET A 282 -12.08 -1.98 -4.27
CA MET A 282 -11.00 -1.13 -3.73
C MET A 282 -11.54 -0.02 -2.82
N HIS A 283 -12.68 0.55 -3.15
CA HIS A 283 -13.33 1.61 -2.36
C HIS A 283 -13.74 1.12 -0.96
N LEU A 284 -14.01 -0.18 -0.78
CA LEU A 284 -14.36 -0.76 0.52
C LEU A 284 -13.19 -0.74 1.50
N ALA A 285 -11.96 -0.85 0.98
CA ALA A 285 -10.77 -0.73 1.82
C ALA A 285 -10.59 0.67 2.42
N LEU A 286 -11.15 1.68 1.78
CA LEU A 286 -11.09 3.09 2.18
C LEU A 286 -12.43 3.61 2.73
N ALA A 287 -13.44 2.76 2.86
CA ALA A 287 -14.80 3.17 3.20
C ALA A 287 -14.89 3.96 4.52
N ASP A 288 -14.08 3.59 5.50
CA ASP A 288 -14.07 4.22 6.82
C ASP A 288 -13.01 5.35 6.96
N VAL A 289 -12.16 5.57 5.93
CA VAL A 289 -11.04 6.52 6.01
C VAL A 289 -11.52 7.98 5.92
N GLU A 290 -12.62 8.22 5.26
CA GLU A 290 -13.12 9.58 4.95
C GLU A 290 -13.79 10.30 6.11
N LYS A 291 -14.02 9.63 7.20
CA LYS A 291 -14.72 10.29 8.28
C LYS A 291 -13.70 10.90 9.23
N GLN A 292 -13.33 12.17 8.96
CA GLN A 292 -12.81 13.01 10.04
C GLN A 292 -13.69 12.79 11.27
N PRO A 293 -13.16 12.84 12.50
CA PRO A 293 -13.96 12.66 13.69
C PRO A 293 -15.26 13.46 13.66
N ILE A 294 -15.22 14.68 13.11
CA ILE A 294 -16.39 15.54 12.95
C ILE A 294 -17.47 14.94 12.01
N HIS A 295 -17.07 14.30 10.92
CA HIS A 295 -18.04 13.68 10.00
C HIS A 295 -18.66 12.42 10.59
N LYS A 296 -17.86 11.60 11.29
CA LYS A 296 -18.39 10.44 12.03
C LYS A 296 -19.38 10.85 13.09
N VAL A 297 -19.00 11.85 13.86
CA VAL A 297 -19.86 12.42 14.91
C VAL A 297 -21.15 12.97 14.31
N ARG A 298 -21.09 13.68 13.18
CA ARG A 298 -22.28 14.15 12.47
C ARG A 298 -23.23 13.03 12.08
N ASP A 299 -22.70 11.97 11.46
CA ASP A 299 -23.52 10.84 11.04
C ASP A 299 -24.20 10.16 12.22
N ILE A 300 -23.46 9.94 13.32
CA ILE A 300 -24.00 9.38 14.56
C ILE A 300 -25.08 10.28 15.15
N ILE A 301 -24.87 11.60 15.13
CA ILE A 301 -25.90 12.56 15.59
C ILE A 301 -27.15 12.44 14.74
N LEU A 302 -27.03 12.42 13.41
CA LEU A 302 -28.18 12.30 12.52
C LEU A 302 -28.91 10.97 12.68
N GLU A 303 -28.19 9.84 12.82
CA GLU A 303 -28.78 8.53 13.10
C GLU A 303 -29.53 8.54 14.45
N LEU A 304 -28.92 9.09 15.50
CA LEU A 304 -29.50 9.17 16.81
C LEU A 304 -30.79 10.01 16.81
N LEU A 305 -30.79 11.14 16.08
CA LEU A 305 -31.95 12.03 15.95
C LEU A 305 -33.03 11.45 15.03
N ALA A 306 -32.67 10.53 14.12
CA ALA A 306 -33.66 9.79 13.34
C ALA A 306 -34.39 8.74 14.17
N GLU A 307 -33.69 8.11 15.13
CA GLU A 307 -34.26 7.12 16.02
C GLU A 307 -35.04 7.74 17.19
N LYS A 308 -34.58 8.87 17.71
CA LYS A 308 -35.12 9.50 18.94
C LYS A 308 -35.42 10.98 18.69
N LYS A 309 -36.55 11.43 19.17
CA LYS A 309 -36.91 12.85 19.23
C LYS A 309 -36.41 13.47 20.53
N ASP A 310 -36.17 14.77 20.51
CA ASP A 310 -35.79 15.55 21.68
C ASP A 310 -34.52 15.06 22.40
N VAL A 311 -33.46 14.87 21.65
CA VAL A 311 -32.22 14.31 22.19
C VAL A 311 -31.39 15.42 22.86
N THR A 312 -31.01 15.20 24.12
CA THR A 312 -30.17 16.16 24.87
C THR A 312 -28.72 16.15 24.46
N VAL A 313 -28.00 17.26 24.62
CA VAL A 313 -26.55 17.35 24.43
C VAL A 313 -25.80 16.24 25.21
N LYS A 314 -26.27 15.95 26.43
CA LYS A 314 -25.67 14.90 27.27
C LYS A 314 -25.76 13.52 26.60
N THR A 315 -26.90 13.20 26.00
CA THR A 315 -27.11 11.95 25.27
C THR A 315 -26.23 11.88 24.02
N ILE A 316 -26.13 12.98 23.26
CA ILE A 316 -25.26 13.08 22.09
C ILE A 316 -23.80 12.86 22.49
N ARG A 317 -23.31 13.54 23.52
CA ARG A 317 -21.96 13.36 24.05
C ARG A 317 -21.68 11.92 24.42
N LEU A 318 -22.58 11.24 25.11
CA LEU A 318 -22.42 9.86 25.51
C LEU A 318 -22.27 8.91 24.30
N HIS A 319 -23.03 9.13 23.22
CA HIS A 319 -23.00 8.28 22.03
C HIS A 319 -21.80 8.61 21.13
N CYS A 320 -21.34 9.86 21.13
CA CYS A 320 -20.30 10.34 20.23
C CYS A 320 -18.90 10.36 20.85
N PHE A 321 -18.76 10.18 22.16
CA PHE A 321 -17.51 10.38 22.90
C PHE A 321 -16.33 9.58 22.33
N ASP A 322 -16.54 8.28 22.04
CA ASP A 322 -15.51 7.38 21.52
C ASP A 322 -15.07 7.71 20.09
N TYR A 323 -15.83 8.54 19.39
CA TYR A 323 -15.60 8.92 18.00
C TYR A 323 -14.99 10.32 17.85
N GLY A 324 -14.93 11.11 18.91
CA GLY A 324 -14.44 12.50 18.90
C GLY A 324 -12.90 12.64 18.90
N GLY A 325 -12.16 11.54 18.91
CA GLY A 325 -10.69 11.56 18.85
C GLY A 325 -10.04 12.14 20.11
N LYS A 326 -9.03 13.04 19.95
CA LYS A 326 -8.28 13.61 21.08
C LYS A 326 -9.07 14.65 21.87
N ASN A 327 -10.00 15.38 21.22
CA ASN A 327 -10.82 16.43 21.81
C ASN A 327 -12.31 16.18 21.51
N PRO A 328 -12.96 15.18 22.14
CA PRO A 328 -14.32 14.78 21.79
C PRO A 328 -15.35 15.92 21.91
N ASP A 329 -15.25 16.72 22.96
CA ASP A 329 -16.21 17.82 23.20
C ASP A 329 -16.14 18.91 22.11
N GLU A 330 -14.94 19.26 21.66
CA GLU A 330 -14.73 20.24 20.59
C GLU A 330 -15.29 19.73 19.26
N VAL A 331 -15.02 18.47 18.94
CA VAL A 331 -15.50 17.81 17.72
C VAL A 331 -17.03 17.68 17.72
N ILE A 332 -17.63 17.31 18.85
CA ILE A 332 -19.09 17.21 19.00
C ILE A 332 -19.74 18.60 18.86
N THR A 333 -19.17 19.62 19.50
CA THR A 333 -19.67 21.00 19.39
C THR A 333 -19.58 21.49 17.95
N GLY A 334 -18.42 21.33 17.29
CA GLY A 334 -18.27 21.72 15.89
C GLY A 334 -19.20 20.96 14.93
N ALA A 335 -19.50 19.68 15.21
CA ALA A 335 -20.46 18.90 14.45
C ALA A 335 -21.90 19.44 14.60
N LEU A 336 -22.29 19.78 15.81
CA LEU A 336 -23.60 20.37 16.11
C LEU A 336 -23.75 21.75 15.45
N ASP A 337 -22.76 22.62 15.60
CA ASP A 337 -22.76 23.96 14.99
C ASP A 337 -22.87 23.87 13.47
N HIS A 338 -22.13 22.96 12.85
CA HIS A 338 -22.22 22.75 11.41
C HIS A 338 -23.62 22.24 10.99
N LEU A 339 -24.18 21.25 11.69
CA LEU A 339 -25.50 20.71 11.38
C LEU A 339 -26.62 21.77 11.56
N LEU A 340 -26.50 22.67 12.54
CA LEU A 340 -27.36 23.82 12.71
C LEU A 340 -27.21 24.84 11.57
N SER A 341 -25.97 25.12 11.16
CA SER A 341 -25.68 26.10 10.09
C SER A 341 -26.24 25.72 8.72
N ILE A 342 -26.43 24.42 8.48
CA ILE A 342 -27.02 23.89 7.24
C ILE A 342 -28.48 23.49 7.39
N ASP A 343 -29.14 23.90 8.48
CA ASP A 343 -30.53 23.60 8.80
C ASP A 343 -30.89 22.11 8.78
N ALA A 344 -29.90 21.21 9.02
CA ALA A 344 -30.13 19.78 9.09
C ALA A 344 -30.79 19.36 10.42
N ILE A 345 -30.54 20.11 11.49
CA ILE A 345 -31.10 19.92 12.84
C ILE A 345 -31.59 21.24 13.38
N THR A 346 -32.54 21.16 14.34
CA THR A 346 -33.04 22.30 15.12
C THR A 346 -32.69 22.08 16.58
N ASN A 347 -32.54 23.17 17.34
CA ASN A 347 -32.39 23.11 18.78
C ASN A 347 -33.45 23.91 19.48
N SER A 348 -33.81 23.48 20.67
CA SER A 348 -34.71 24.19 21.60
C SER A 348 -34.14 24.11 23.01
N SER A 349 -34.34 25.13 23.80
CA SER A 349 -33.96 25.14 25.21
C SER A 349 -35.17 25.50 26.08
N VAL A 350 -35.41 24.71 27.11
CA VAL A 350 -36.51 24.92 28.03
C VAL A 350 -36.13 25.87 29.18
N ASP A 351 -34.84 25.91 29.56
CA ASP A 351 -34.31 26.65 30.71
C ASP A 351 -33.06 27.49 30.40
N GLY A 352 -32.74 27.68 29.13
CA GLY A 352 -31.54 28.40 28.66
C GLY A 352 -30.22 27.69 28.87
N LYS A 353 -30.22 26.49 29.47
CA LYS A 353 -28.99 25.70 29.75
C LYS A 353 -28.99 24.29 29.13
N ASN A 354 -30.17 23.68 28.99
CA ASN A 354 -30.31 22.35 28.45
C ASN A 354 -30.87 22.44 27.02
N TYR A 355 -30.02 22.13 26.03
CA TYR A 355 -30.43 22.13 24.63
C TYR A 355 -30.88 20.73 24.22
N HIS A 356 -32.02 20.69 23.53
CA HIS A 356 -32.62 19.52 22.90
C HIS A 356 -32.52 19.69 21.39
N TYR A 357 -32.14 18.62 20.68
CA TYR A 357 -31.94 18.63 19.26
C TYR A 357 -32.91 17.69 18.56
N ASN A 358 -33.41 18.12 17.40
CA ASN A 358 -34.29 17.36 16.53
C ASN A 358 -33.88 17.53 15.08
N LEU A 359 -34.22 16.54 14.23
CA LEU A 359 -34.07 16.70 12.79
C LEU A 359 -35.03 17.79 12.29
N THR A 360 -34.51 18.59 11.37
CA THR A 360 -35.34 19.56 10.64
C THR A 360 -36.34 18.82 9.76
N LYS A 361 -37.64 19.06 9.92
CA LYS A 361 -38.63 18.51 8.99
C LYS A 361 -38.44 19.20 7.64
N ARG A 362 -38.03 18.45 6.62
CA ARG A 362 -38.19 18.90 5.24
C ARG A 362 -39.67 18.88 4.93
N GLU A 363 -40.26 20.02 4.70
CA GLU A 363 -41.56 20.08 4.06
C GLU A 363 -41.42 19.42 2.71
N GLU A 364 -42.18 18.36 2.46
CA GLU A 364 -42.28 17.73 1.14
C GLU A 364 -42.90 18.79 0.21
N ALA A 365 -42.07 19.31 -0.72
CA ALA A 365 -42.47 20.22 -1.77
C ALA A 365 -42.78 19.43 -3.04
#